data_149e7d67db03a868dfb2d05daf834f21
#
_entry.id   149e7d67db03a868dfb2d05daf834f21
#
_cell.length_a   1.000
_cell.length_b   1.000
_cell.length_c   1.000
_cell.angle_alpha   90.00
_cell.angle_beta   90.00
_cell.angle_gamma   90.00
#
_symmetry.space_group_name_H-M   'P 1'
#
loop_
_entity.id
_entity.type
_entity.pdbx_description
1 polymer ?
#
loop_
_entity_poly.entity_id
_entity_poly.type
_entity_poly.pdbx_seq_one_letter_code
_entity_poly.pdbx_strand_id
1 'polypeptide(L)'
;AEKLANHAGFWTLVDESERLLTWLVAKKKESYLQVAKLANLADDKEKQDQVLRILEVLCGQDILQARVRAILQDLLEARKMWQANVSFQNAMEYLVLKEI
;
A
#
# COMPACT_ATOMS: atom_id res chain seq x y z
N ALA A 1 9.01 19.90 -17.14
CA ALA A 1 7.98 20.20 -16.16
C ALA A 1 7.12 18.99 -15.84
N GLU A 2 6.66 18.25 -16.85
CA GLU A 2 5.86 17.04 -16.66
C GLU A 2 6.62 15.96 -15.87
N LYS A 3 7.89 15.77 -16.19
CA LYS A 3 8.72 14.78 -15.46
C LYS A 3 8.88 15.13 -14.00
N LEU A 4 9.04 16.42 -13.67
CA LEU A 4 9.15 16.85 -12.29
C LEU A 4 7.83 16.66 -11.55
N ALA A 5 6.69 16.96 -12.19
CA ALA A 5 5.38 16.74 -11.60
C ALA A 5 5.12 15.26 -11.35
N ASN A 6 5.50 14.40 -12.30
CA ASN A 6 5.36 12.95 -12.15
C ASN A 6 6.25 12.40 -11.05
N HIS A 7 7.49 12.90 -10.95
CA HIS A 7 8.40 12.51 -9.89
C HIS A 7 7.87 12.94 -8.52
N ALA A 8 7.35 14.17 -8.41
CA ALA A 8 6.75 14.63 -7.14
C ALA A 8 5.58 13.76 -6.73
N GLY A 9 4.70 13.41 -7.69
CA GLY A 9 3.57 12.53 -7.44
C GLY A 9 4.01 11.14 -7.00
N PHE A 10 5.03 10.59 -7.66
CA PHE A 10 5.58 9.29 -7.30
C PHE A 10 6.15 9.28 -5.88
N TRP A 11 6.93 10.30 -5.51
CA TRP A 11 7.51 10.38 -4.17
C TRP A 11 6.44 10.55 -3.09
N THR A 12 5.34 11.24 -3.40
CA THR A 12 4.19 11.31 -2.50
C THR A 12 3.61 9.91 -2.26
N LEU A 13 3.46 9.11 -3.31
CA LEU A 13 2.98 7.73 -3.17
C LEU A 13 3.96 6.89 -2.33
N VAL A 14 5.25 7.07 -2.52
CA VAL A 14 6.27 6.37 -1.72
C VAL A 14 6.14 6.73 -0.25
N ASP A 15 6.07 8.02 0.07
CA ASP A 15 5.99 8.49 1.46
C ASP A 15 4.72 7.99 2.14
N GLU A 16 3.59 8.06 1.46
CA GLU A 16 2.31 7.64 2.03
C GLU A 16 2.22 6.12 2.16
N SER A 17 2.81 5.38 1.22
CA SER A 17 2.89 3.92 1.29
C SER A 17 3.78 3.48 2.46
N GLU A 18 4.91 4.13 2.64
CA GLU A 18 5.81 3.87 3.77
C GLU A 18 5.11 4.12 5.09
N ARG A 19 4.33 5.20 5.17
CA ARG A 19 3.54 5.51 6.37
C ARG A 19 2.53 4.40 6.66
N LEU A 20 1.85 3.91 5.63
CA LEU A 20 0.90 2.80 5.80
C LEU A 20 1.62 1.57 6.35
N LEU A 21 2.76 1.20 5.78
CA LEU A 21 3.50 0.03 6.25
C LEU A 21 3.93 0.20 7.70
N THR A 22 4.44 1.37 8.06
CA THR A 22 4.83 1.68 9.44
C THR A 22 3.66 1.51 10.40
N TRP A 23 2.49 2.01 10.03
CA TRP A 23 1.29 1.90 10.86
C TRP A 23 0.76 0.47 10.94
N LEU A 24 0.87 -0.31 9.86
CA LEU A 24 0.49 -1.72 9.88
C LEU A 24 1.39 -2.53 10.82
N VAL A 25 2.70 -2.28 10.77
CA VAL A 25 3.65 -2.93 11.67
C VAL A 25 3.32 -2.61 13.12
N ALA A 26 2.93 -1.35 13.39
CA ALA A 26 2.55 -0.90 14.73
C ALA A 26 1.11 -1.26 15.11
N LYS A 27 0.35 -1.90 14.23
CA LYS A 27 -1.06 -2.26 14.43
C LYS A 27 -1.95 -1.08 14.78
N LYS A 28 -1.73 0.06 14.12
CA LYS A 28 -2.51 1.27 14.36
C LYS A 28 -3.84 1.22 13.62
N LYS A 29 -4.93 1.53 14.31
CA LYS A 29 -6.27 1.63 13.71
C LYS A 29 -6.33 2.73 12.66
N GLU A 30 -5.51 3.76 12.78
CA GLU A 30 -5.39 4.85 11.83
C GLU A 30 -4.95 4.37 10.44
N SER A 31 -4.50 3.11 10.32
CA SER A 31 -4.18 2.51 9.03
C SER A 31 -5.37 2.56 8.05
N TYR A 32 -6.61 2.47 8.55
CA TYR A 32 -7.80 2.63 7.69
C TYR A 32 -7.87 4.02 7.07
N LEU A 33 -7.53 5.05 7.84
CA LEU A 33 -7.49 6.44 7.33
C LEU A 33 -6.40 6.58 6.29
N GLN A 34 -5.26 5.93 6.50
CA GLN A 34 -4.15 5.97 5.56
C GLN A 34 -4.49 5.28 4.25
N VAL A 35 -5.25 4.18 4.31
CA VAL A 35 -5.76 3.50 3.11
C VAL A 35 -6.67 4.44 2.32
N ALA A 36 -7.58 5.14 2.98
CA ALA A 36 -8.46 6.09 2.30
C ALA A 36 -7.64 7.21 1.62
N LYS A 37 -6.61 7.70 2.28
CA LYS A 37 -5.72 8.72 1.72
C LYS A 37 -4.99 8.20 0.49
N LEU A 38 -4.44 6.99 0.56
CA LEU A 38 -3.76 6.36 -0.58
C LEU A 38 -4.72 6.14 -1.74
N ALA A 39 -5.95 5.70 -1.46
CA ALA A 39 -6.94 5.47 -2.50
C ALA A 39 -7.29 6.77 -3.22
N ASN A 40 -7.35 7.89 -2.51
CA ASN A 40 -7.58 9.20 -3.11
C ASN A 40 -6.40 9.66 -3.98
N LEU A 41 -5.18 9.39 -3.54
CA LEU A 41 -3.97 9.74 -4.28
C LEU A 41 -3.78 8.85 -5.50
N ALA A 42 -4.06 7.56 -5.36
CA ALA A 42 -3.96 6.58 -6.44
C ALA A 42 -5.32 6.46 -7.15
N ASP A 43 -5.64 7.46 -7.95
CA ASP A 43 -6.96 7.61 -8.57
C ASP A 43 -7.10 6.87 -9.91
N ASP A 44 -6.07 6.19 -10.37
CA ASP A 44 -6.11 5.35 -11.55
C ASP A 44 -5.35 4.04 -11.32
N LYS A 45 -5.53 3.07 -12.23
CA LYS A 45 -4.94 1.74 -12.09
C LYS A 45 -3.42 1.76 -12.09
N GLU A 46 -2.82 2.66 -12.85
CA GLU A 46 -1.36 2.78 -12.91
C GLU A 46 -0.79 3.19 -11.56
N LYS A 47 -1.38 4.20 -10.93
CA LYS A 47 -0.96 4.65 -9.61
C LYS A 47 -1.23 3.61 -8.55
N GLN A 48 -2.35 2.90 -8.64
CA GLN A 48 -2.69 1.81 -7.73
C GLN A 48 -1.65 0.69 -7.81
N ASP A 49 -1.25 0.31 -9.02
CA ASP A 49 -0.20 -0.68 -9.20
C ASP A 49 1.13 -0.19 -8.61
N GLN A 50 1.44 1.09 -8.79
CA GLN A 50 2.64 1.68 -8.20
C GLN A 50 2.64 1.55 -6.67
N VAL A 51 1.53 1.86 -6.01
CA VAL A 51 1.40 1.73 -4.55
C VAL A 51 1.67 0.28 -4.13
N LEU A 52 1.04 -0.67 -4.81
CA LEU A 52 1.23 -2.09 -4.49
C LEU A 52 2.69 -2.51 -4.66
N ARG A 53 3.34 -2.07 -5.73
CA ARG A 53 4.76 -2.38 -5.97
C ARG A 53 5.67 -1.74 -4.94
N ILE A 54 5.41 -0.50 -4.58
CA ILE A 54 6.17 0.21 -3.54
C ILE A 54 6.09 -0.55 -2.23
N LEU A 55 4.88 -0.95 -1.82
CA LEU A 55 4.68 -1.71 -0.60
C LEU A 55 5.41 -3.06 -0.65
N GLU A 56 5.37 -3.74 -1.79
CA GLU A 56 6.07 -5.02 -1.96
C GLU A 56 7.58 -4.85 -1.82
N VAL A 57 8.14 -3.79 -2.40
CA VAL A 57 9.57 -3.49 -2.30
C VAL A 57 9.96 -3.16 -0.86
N LEU A 58 9.16 -2.34 -0.19
CA LEU A 58 9.43 -1.97 1.20
C LEU A 58 9.38 -3.19 2.12
N CYS A 59 8.42 -4.08 1.93
CA CYS A 59 8.36 -5.33 2.67
C CYS A 59 9.58 -6.19 2.40
N GLY A 60 10.02 -6.25 1.15
CA GLY A 60 11.20 -7.01 0.77
C GLY A 60 12.47 -6.55 1.45
N GLN A 61 12.58 -5.24 1.74
CA GLN A 61 13.74 -4.68 2.42
C GLN A 61 13.86 -5.16 3.87
N ASP A 62 12.71 -5.48 4.51
CA ASP A 62 12.66 -5.91 5.91
C ASP A 62 12.15 -7.34 6.03
N ILE A 63 12.43 -8.18 5.06
CA ILE A 63 11.86 -9.53 4.93
C ILE A 63 12.24 -10.46 6.11
N LEU A 64 13.29 -10.14 6.84
CA LEU A 64 13.71 -10.94 8.00
C LEU A 64 12.76 -10.77 9.18
N GLN A 65 11.98 -9.69 9.23
CA GLN A 65 10.99 -9.50 10.28
C GLN A 65 9.75 -10.34 9.98
N ALA A 66 9.36 -11.21 10.92
CA ALA A 66 8.19 -12.08 10.75
C ALA A 66 6.92 -11.27 10.50
N ARG A 67 6.78 -10.15 11.18
CA ARG A 67 5.62 -9.25 11.03
C ARG A 67 5.52 -8.73 9.59
N VAL A 68 6.64 -8.32 9.02
CA VAL A 68 6.69 -7.78 7.65
C VAL A 68 6.39 -8.88 6.64
N ARG A 69 6.87 -10.13 6.86
CA ARG A 69 6.53 -11.25 5.99
C ARG A 69 5.03 -11.53 5.97
N ALA A 70 4.39 -11.46 7.14
CA ALA A 70 2.93 -11.65 7.23
C ALA A 70 2.20 -10.55 6.45
N ILE A 71 2.63 -9.29 6.60
CA ILE A 71 2.05 -8.17 5.84
C ILE A 71 2.22 -8.41 4.35
N LEU A 72 3.40 -8.85 3.90
CA LEU A 72 3.65 -9.11 2.49
C LEU A 72 2.71 -10.17 1.93
N GLN A 73 2.50 -11.27 2.68
CA GLN A 73 1.57 -12.32 2.24
C GLN A 73 0.16 -11.79 2.05
N ASP A 74 -0.33 -11.00 3.01
CA ASP A 74 -1.66 -10.42 2.93
C ASP A 74 -1.74 -9.35 1.84
N LEU A 75 -0.65 -8.64 1.60
CA LEU A 75 -0.55 -7.68 0.49
C LEU A 75 -0.67 -8.37 -0.86
N LEU A 76 -0.05 -9.54 -1.02
CA LEU A 76 -0.16 -10.31 -2.27
C LEU A 76 -1.60 -10.80 -2.48
N GLU A 77 -2.30 -11.18 -1.42
CA GLU A 77 -3.73 -11.51 -1.51
C GLU A 77 -4.56 -10.28 -1.90
N ALA A 78 -4.26 -9.12 -1.33
CA ALA A 78 -4.93 -7.87 -1.70
C ALA A 78 -4.71 -7.55 -3.18
N ARG A 79 -3.51 -7.78 -3.70
CA ARG A 79 -3.21 -7.60 -5.14
C ARG A 79 -4.08 -8.52 -5.99
N LYS A 80 -4.24 -9.78 -5.59
CA LYS A 80 -5.11 -10.73 -6.31
C LYS A 80 -6.54 -10.25 -6.33
N MET A 81 -7.05 -9.74 -5.22
CA MET A 81 -8.40 -9.17 -5.13
C MET A 81 -8.55 -7.99 -6.10
N TRP A 82 -7.58 -7.10 -6.10
CA TRP A 82 -7.57 -5.94 -6.98
C TRP A 82 -7.54 -6.37 -8.46
N GLN A 83 -6.73 -7.36 -8.80
CA GLN A 83 -6.65 -7.91 -10.16
C GLN A 83 -7.96 -8.59 -10.58
N ALA A 84 -8.74 -9.07 -9.62
CA ALA A 84 -10.04 -9.69 -9.84
C ALA A 84 -11.19 -8.67 -9.80
N ASN A 85 -10.89 -7.39 -10.02
CA ASN A 85 -11.85 -6.28 -10.10
C ASN A 85 -12.44 -5.84 -8.76
N VAL A 86 -11.86 -6.23 -7.63
CA VAL A 86 -12.18 -5.62 -6.34
C VAL A 86 -11.58 -4.22 -6.33
N SER A 87 -12.31 -3.23 -5.80
CA SER A 87 -11.79 -1.87 -5.74
C SER A 87 -10.49 -1.82 -4.95
N PHE A 88 -9.61 -0.90 -5.35
CA PHE A 88 -8.32 -0.73 -4.67
C PHE A 88 -8.50 -0.47 -3.18
N GLN A 89 -9.44 0.41 -2.82
CA GLN A 89 -9.71 0.72 -1.41
C GLN A 89 -10.14 -0.52 -0.65
N ASN A 90 -11.07 -1.31 -1.19
CA ASN A 90 -11.56 -2.52 -0.53
C ASN A 90 -10.46 -3.56 -0.38
N ALA A 91 -9.62 -3.73 -1.39
CA ALA A 91 -8.48 -4.65 -1.33
C ALA A 91 -7.50 -4.24 -0.22
N MET A 92 -7.22 -2.94 -0.11
CA MET A 92 -6.31 -2.43 0.91
C MET A 92 -6.94 -2.47 2.31
N GLU A 93 -8.25 -2.28 2.41
CA GLU A 93 -8.95 -2.45 3.69
C GLU A 93 -8.90 -3.90 4.17
N TYR A 94 -8.97 -4.85 3.25
CA TYR A 94 -8.76 -6.26 3.58
C TYR A 94 -7.38 -6.47 4.21
N LEU A 95 -6.34 -5.86 3.63
CA LEU A 95 -5.00 -5.95 4.19
C LEU A 95 -4.96 -5.42 5.62
N VAL A 96 -5.56 -4.26 5.87
CA VAL A 96 -5.60 -3.67 7.21
C VAL A 96 -6.37 -4.59 8.17
N LEU A 97 -7.51 -5.12 7.74
CA LEU A 97 -8.33 -6.01 8.56
C LEU A 97 -7.55 -7.25 9.00
N LYS A 98 -6.73 -7.81 8.11
CA LYS A 98 -5.91 -8.99 8.43
C LYS A 98 -4.80 -8.68 9.41
N GLU A 99 -4.26 -7.46 9.38
CA GLU A 99 -3.08 -7.10 10.17
C GLU A 99 -3.43 -6.44 11.51
N ILE A 100 -4.65 -5.97 11.67
CA ILE A 100 -5.12 -5.34 12.89
C ILE A 100 -6.21 -6.18 13.55
#